data_883b5c6dcd7d437dfe661362cc32ee3d
#
_entry.id   883b5c6dcd7d437dfe661362cc32ee3d
#
_cell.length_a   1.000
_cell.length_b   1.000
_cell.length_c   1.000
_cell.angle_alpha   90.00
_cell.angle_beta   90.00
_cell.angle_gamma   90.00
#
_symmetry.space_group_name_H-M   'P 1'
#
loop_
_entity.id
_entity.type
_entity.pdbx_description
1 polymer ?
#
loop_
_entity_poly.entity_id
_entity_poly.type
_entity_poly.pdbx_seq_one_letter_code
_entity_poly.pdbx_strand_id
1 'polypeptide(L)'
;LADGKFTEPARTAHARIPQPIHLEDNETVAYFSPEFGVSEMLPQYSGGLGVLAGDHLKAASDMRMPLIGVGLFYRDGFFRQALEQGRQRERYVTNNPRFLALTATPARVELTLADKVVTARVWQANVGRTRLFLLDTDLEINDEWGRRVSDRLYSGDREHRMRQELLMGVGGIRAIRQLGYEPAKFHLNEGHAGFLALELLAEEVGKGLTLSQAVEEIRKRIVFTTHTPVPAGIDRFAPDLMHKYLGVWAERFGVNMNELLELGILPGSDDHFNMAAFCIRV
;
A
#
# COMPACT_ATOMS: atom_id res chain seq x y z
N LEU A 1 28.12 29.88 -4.02
CA LEU A 1 28.19 28.38 -3.89
C LEU A 1 29.56 27.80 -4.26
N ALA A 2 30.63 28.60 -4.15
CA ALA A 2 31.99 28.17 -4.46
C ALA A 2 32.90 28.09 -3.21
N ASP A 3 32.33 27.88 -2.03
CA ASP A 3 33.10 27.75 -0.80
C ASP A 3 33.31 26.27 -0.50
N GLY A 4 34.49 25.76 -0.83
CA GLY A 4 34.90 24.37 -0.67
C GLY A 4 34.74 23.80 0.75
N LYS A 5 34.56 24.67 1.75
CA LYS A 5 34.30 24.28 3.15
C LYS A 5 32.95 23.56 3.37
N PHE A 6 31.97 23.80 2.50
CA PHE A 6 30.64 23.14 2.61
C PHE A 6 30.48 21.98 1.63
N THR A 7 31.26 21.94 0.56
CA THR A 7 31.14 20.90 -0.48
C THR A 7 31.80 19.59 -0.06
N GLU A 8 32.92 19.64 0.66
CA GLU A 8 33.65 18.43 1.09
C GLU A 8 32.89 17.61 2.16
N PRO A 9 32.36 18.21 3.25
CA PRO A 9 31.50 17.49 4.19
C PRO A 9 30.24 16.92 3.53
N ALA A 10 29.60 17.64 2.60
CA ALA A 10 28.44 17.16 1.87
C ALA A 10 28.77 15.97 0.96
N ARG A 11 29.92 16.01 0.25
CA ARG A 11 30.38 14.89 -0.56
C ARG A 11 30.73 13.68 0.29
N THR A 12 31.38 13.86 1.44
CA THR A 12 31.70 12.79 2.38
C THR A 12 30.43 12.19 2.99
N ALA A 13 29.45 13.01 3.34
CA ALA A 13 28.14 12.54 3.82
C ALA A 13 27.42 11.75 2.71
N HIS A 14 27.42 12.26 1.47
CA HIS A 14 26.80 11.58 0.33
C HIS A 14 27.47 10.22 0.05
N ALA A 15 28.80 10.12 0.13
CA ALA A 15 29.54 8.87 -0.05
C ALA A 15 29.25 7.83 1.05
N ARG A 16 28.71 8.25 2.20
CA ARG A 16 28.28 7.36 3.28
C ARG A 16 26.84 6.86 3.13
N ILE A 17 26.06 7.43 2.19
CA ILE A 17 24.71 6.96 1.92
C ILE A 17 24.82 5.55 1.31
N PRO A 18 24.19 4.54 1.93
CA PRO A 18 24.19 3.19 1.40
C PRO A 18 23.62 3.17 -0.03
N GLN A 19 24.35 2.56 -0.95
CA GLN A 19 23.84 2.40 -2.31
C GLN A 19 22.70 1.38 -2.32
N PRO A 20 21.67 1.57 -3.15
CA PRO A 20 20.60 0.58 -3.32
C PRO A 20 21.18 -0.79 -3.70
N ILE A 21 20.59 -1.84 -3.15
CA ILE A 21 20.91 -3.21 -3.53
C ILE A 21 20.43 -3.42 -4.96
N HIS A 22 21.27 -4.04 -5.80
CA HIS A 22 20.77 -4.63 -7.04
C HIS A 22 20.00 -5.90 -6.69
N LEU A 23 18.70 -5.90 -6.99
CA LEU A 23 17.80 -7.01 -6.64
C LEU A 23 17.69 -7.93 -7.86
N GLU A 24 17.93 -9.22 -7.65
CA GLU A 24 17.54 -10.24 -8.61
C GLU A 24 16.01 -10.40 -8.55
N ASP A 25 15.34 -10.44 -9.69
CA ASP A 25 13.87 -10.44 -9.77
C ASP A 25 13.24 -11.61 -9.01
N ASN A 26 13.91 -12.76 -9.00
CA ASN A 26 13.44 -13.99 -8.34
C ASN A 26 13.64 -14.02 -6.81
N GLU A 27 14.24 -12.99 -6.23
CA GLU A 27 14.52 -12.90 -4.79
C GLU A 27 13.79 -11.76 -4.10
N THR A 28 13.28 -10.80 -4.88
CA THR A 28 12.65 -9.59 -4.32
C THR A 28 11.38 -9.91 -3.53
N VAL A 29 11.29 -9.34 -2.33
CA VAL A 29 10.08 -9.33 -1.50
C VAL A 29 9.47 -7.94 -1.57
N ALA A 30 8.19 -7.84 -1.95
CA ALA A 30 7.43 -6.60 -1.86
C ALA A 30 6.62 -6.58 -0.57
N TYR A 31 6.97 -5.68 0.35
CA TYR A 31 6.34 -5.51 1.65
C TYR A 31 5.31 -4.39 1.60
N PHE A 32 4.05 -4.74 1.77
CA PHE A 32 2.90 -3.83 1.72
C PHE A 32 2.44 -3.46 3.12
N SER A 33 2.34 -2.17 3.39
CA SER A 33 1.82 -1.66 4.66
C SER A 33 1.06 -0.34 4.46
N PRO A 34 -0.03 -0.11 5.22
CA PRO A 34 -0.75 1.17 5.16
C PRO A 34 0.06 2.32 5.74
N GLU A 35 1.04 2.07 6.58
CA GLU A 35 1.85 3.09 7.23
C GLU A 35 3.32 2.68 7.34
N PHE A 36 4.21 3.70 7.28
CA PHE A 36 5.65 3.53 7.40
C PHE A 36 6.25 4.61 8.30
N GLY A 37 6.60 4.25 9.52
CA GLY A 37 7.28 5.10 10.49
C GLY A 37 8.79 5.12 10.28
N VAL A 38 9.23 5.62 9.13
CA VAL A 38 10.66 5.66 8.79
C VAL A 38 11.38 6.81 9.49
N SER A 39 10.76 7.99 9.50
CA SER A 39 11.33 9.22 10.04
C SER A 39 10.22 10.23 10.29
N GLU A 40 10.42 11.12 11.26
CA GLU A 40 9.56 12.29 11.48
C GLU A 40 9.53 13.25 10.29
N MET A 41 10.56 13.22 9.45
CA MET A 41 10.63 13.95 8.19
C MET A 41 9.70 13.37 7.12
N LEU A 42 9.19 12.15 7.29
CA LEU A 42 8.22 11.49 6.42
C LEU A 42 7.03 10.99 7.26
N PRO A 43 6.10 11.87 7.64
CA PRO A 43 5.03 11.57 8.60
C PRO A 43 3.89 10.76 7.95
N GLN A 44 4.18 9.50 7.59
CA GLN A 44 3.28 8.57 6.90
C GLN A 44 2.89 7.40 7.83
N TYR A 45 2.69 7.68 9.11
CA TYR A 45 2.31 6.69 10.11
C TYR A 45 1.57 7.33 11.28
N SER A 46 0.88 6.50 12.06
CA SER A 46 0.15 6.94 13.26
C SER A 46 0.62 6.23 14.54
N GLY A 47 0.94 4.96 14.47
CA GLY A 47 1.22 4.15 15.64
C GLY A 47 2.20 3.00 15.43
N GLY A 48 2.05 1.95 16.26
CA GLY A 48 2.98 0.83 16.33
C GLY A 48 3.14 0.05 15.04
N LEU A 49 2.07 -0.08 14.25
CA LEU A 49 2.12 -0.74 12.93
C LEU A 49 3.10 -0.05 11.99
N GLY A 50 3.05 1.29 11.97
CA GLY A 50 3.97 2.08 11.15
C GLY A 50 5.41 2.04 11.65
N VAL A 51 5.62 2.07 12.98
CA VAL A 51 6.96 1.92 13.57
C VAL A 51 7.54 0.57 13.20
N LEU A 52 6.77 -0.52 13.34
CA LEU A 52 7.19 -1.86 12.91
C LEU A 52 7.57 -1.89 11.42
N ALA A 53 6.75 -1.31 10.55
CA ALA A 53 7.01 -1.30 9.11
C ALA A 53 8.28 -0.49 8.77
N GLY A 54 8.49 0.65 9.42
CA GLY A 54 9.69 1.46 9.26
C GLY A 54 10.96 0.75 9.73
N ASP A 55 10.90 0.09 10.88
CA ASP A 55 12.02 -0.69 11.43
C ASP A 55 12.31 -1.92 10.56
N HIS A 56 11.27 -2.56 10.00
CA HIS A 56 11.43 -3.67 9.06
C HIS A 56 12.21 -3.24 7.80
N LEU A 57 11.90 -2.08 7.22
CA LEU A 57 12.66 -1.55 6.07
C LEU A 57 14.11 -1.23 6.44
N LYS A 58 14.34 -0.64 7.62
CA LYS A 58 15.69 -0.32 8.11
C LYS A 58 16.50 -1.59 8.34
N ALA A 59 15.93 -2.58 9.03
CA ALA A 59 16.58 -3.87 9.27
C ALA A 59 16.90 -4.61 7.96
N ALA A 60 15.96 -4.63 7.00
CA ALA A 60 16.18 -5.19 5.68
C ALA A 60 17.34 -4.49 4.95
N SER A 61 17.41 -3.15 5.05
CA SER A 61 18.52 -2.37 4.51
C SER A 61 19.87 -2.76 5.13
N ASP A 62 19.93 -2.89 6.45
CA ASP A 62 21.16 -3.23 7.19
C ASP A 62 21.63 -4.65 6.87
N MET A 63 20.68 -5.59 6.77
CA MET A 63 20.92 -6.97 6.42
C MET A 63 21.13 -7.20 4.92
N ARG A 64 21.00 -6.16 4.09
CA ARG A 64 21.06 -6.25 2.62
C ARG A 64 20.05 -7.24 2.02
N MET A 65 18.86 -7.31 2.63
CA MET A 65 17.79 -8.15 2.10
C MET A 65 17.16 -7.51 0.85
N PRO A 66 16.80 -8.33 -0.16
CA PRO A 66 16.14 -7.86 -1.38
C PRO A 66 14.66 -7.52 -1.11
N LEU A 67 14.42 -6.39 -0.44
CA LEU A 67 13.09 -5.98 -0.03
C LEU A 67 12.77 -4.56 -0.54
N ILE A 68 11.54 -4.37 -1.02
CA ILE A 68 10.96 -3.07 -1.33
C ILE A 68 9.70 -2.85 -0.49
N GLY A 69 9.45 -1.60 -0.06
CA GLY A 69 8.21 -1.21 0.61
C GLY A 69 7.21 -0.61 -0.37
N VAL A 70 5.92 -0.86 -0.16
CA VAL A 70 4.81 -0.30 -0.95
C VAL A 70 3.71 0.18 -0.04
N GLY A 71 3.26 1.41 -0.23
CA GLY A 71 2.17 2.00 0.55
C GLY A 71 1.55 3.22 -0.13
N LEU A 72 0.84 4.04 0.64
CA LEU A 72 0.23 5.27 0.17
C LEU A 72 0.98 6.49 0.68
N PHE A 73 0.99 7.55 -0.12
CA PHE A 73 1.40 8.86 0.33
C PHE A 73 0.15 9.62 0.82
N TYR A 74 0.06 9.82 2.13
CA TYR A 74 -1.04 10.57 2.72
C TYR A 74 -0.70 12.06 2.75
N ARG A 75 -1.40 12.83 1.91
CA ARG A 75 -1.18 14.28 1.78
C ARG A 75 -1.32 15.00 3.11
N ASP A 76 -2.33 14.69 3.90
CA ASP A 76 -2.58 15.31 5.19
C ASP A 76 -2.14 14.42 6.36
N GLY A 77 -1.53 13.26 6.08
CA GLY A 77 -0.96 12.34 7.06
C GLY A 77 -1.97 11.82 8.08
N PHE A 78 -1.52 11.74 9.34
CA PHE A 78 -2.35 11.48 10.49
C PHE A 78 -2.46 12.76 11.34
N PHE A 79 -3.55 12.94 12.06
CA PHE A 79 -3.77 14.17 12.84
C PHE A 79 -2.78 14.31 14.00
N ARG A 80 -2.48 15.56 14.34
CA ARG A 80 -1.84 15.92 15.60
C ARG A 80 -2.91 16.30 16.60
N GLN A 81 -2.82 15.71 17.79
CA GLN A 81 -3.75 16.02 18.88
C GLN A 81 -3.44 17.39 19.45
N ALA A 82 -4.46 18.23 19.58
CA ALA A 82 -4.43 19.47 20.34
C ALA A 82 -5.53 19.47 21.40
N LEU A 83 -5.34 20.22 22.49
CA LEU A 83 -6.36 20.43 23.51
C LEU A 83 -6.85 21.87 23.42
N GLU A 84 -8.14 22.05 23.18
CA GLU A 84 -8.80 23.36 23.16
C GLU A 84 -10.02 23.31 24.08
N GLN A 85 -10.04 24.18 25.09
CA GLN A 85 -11.13 24.25 26.09
C GLN A 85 -11.44 22.88 26.76
N GLY A 86 -10.42 22.11 27.06
CA GLY A 86 -10.54 20.77 27.66
C GLY A 86 -11.05 19.67 26.75
N ARG A 87 -11.16 19.92 25.44
CA ARG A 87 -11.56 18.94 24.44
C ARG A 87 -10.44 18.67 23.46
N GLN A 88 -10.32 17.42 23.01
CA GLN A 88 -9.42 17.05 21.93
C GLN A 88 -9.86 17.72 20.62
N ARG A 89 -8.87 18.27 19.91
CA ARG A 89 -8.99 18.76 18.53
C ARG A 89 -7.98 18.06 17.65
N GLU A 90 -8.40 17.72 16.47
CA GLU A 90 -7.55 17.17 15.42
C GLU A 90 -6.97 18.32 14.59
N ARG A 91 -5.65 18.35 14.44
CA ARG A 91 -4.95 19.27 13.56
C ARG A 91 -4.22 18.49 12.49
N TYR A 92 -4.59 18.73 11.25
CA TYR A 92 -3.92 18.15 10.08
C TYR A 92 -2.89 19.15 9.54
N VAL A 93 -1.76 18.62 9.08
CA VAL A 93 -0.69 19.39 8.43
C VAL A 93 -0.46 18.78 7.07
N THR A 94 -0.67 19.57 6.02
CA THR A 94 -0.50 19.11 4.65
C THR A 94 0.98 18.87 4.35
N ASN A 95 1.29 17.66 3.94
CA ASN A 95 2.62 17.22 3.52
C ASN A 95 2.86 17.63 2.06
N ASN A 96 3.87 18.44 1.82
CA ASN A 96 4.28 18.75 0.46
C ASN A 96 5.47 17.88 0.06
N PRO A 97 5.30 16.96 -0.92
CA PRO A 97 6.36 16.02 -1.32
C PRO A 97 7.67 16.69 -1.73
N ARG A 98 7.61 17.94 -2.20
CA ARG A 98 8.82 18.69 -2.61
C ARG A 98 9.76 19.05 -1.46
N PHE A 99 9.23 19.05 -0.23
CA PHE A 99 10.01 19.35 0.99
C PHE A 99 10.32 18.09 1.81
N LEU A 100 9.87 16.93 1.33
CA LEU A 100 10.16 15.64 1.93
C LEU A 100 11.29 14.94 1.15
N ALA A 101 11.93 13.98 1.77
CA ALA A 101 12.98 13.18 1.12
C ALA A 101 12.39 12.18 0.10
N LEU A 102 11.59 12.71 -0.84
CA LEU A 102 10.89 11.95 -1.88
C LEU A 102 11.36 12.33 -3.27
N THR A 103 11.50 11.33 -4.12
CA THR A 103 11.79 11.49 -5.54
C THR A 103 10.59 11.02 -6.37
N ALA A 104 10.15 11.83 -7.34
CA ALA A 104 9.12 11.40 -8.26
C ALA A 104 9.65 10.30 -9.19
N THR A 105 8.90 9.22 -9.32
CA THR A 105 9.19 8.18 -10.31
C THR A 105 8.45 8.45 -11.63
N PRO A 106 8.81 7.80 -12.75
CA PRO A 106 8.06 7.90 -13.99
C PRO A 106 6.72 7.13 -13.94
N ALA A 107 6.52 6.24 -12.99
CA ALA A 107 5.34 5.39 -12.92
C ALA A 107 4.05 6.18 -12.68
N ARG A 108 3.02 5.81 -13.42
CA ARG A 108 1.63 6.28 -13.26
C ARG A 108 0.72 5.08 -13.36
N VAL A 109 -0.12 4.89 -12.37
CA VAL A 109 -1.09 3.80 -12.37
C VAL A 109 -2.50 4.33 -12.43
N GLU A 110 -3.33 3.67 -13.20
CA GLU A 110 -4.76 3.93 -13.30
C GLU A 110 -5.53 2.79 -12.67
N LEU A 111 -6.56 3.13 -11.92
CA LEU A 111 -7.44 2.20 -11.24
C LEU A 111 -8.89 2.60 -11.47
N THR A 112 -9.71 1.67 -11.89
CA THR A 112 -11.16 1.87 -11.89
C THR A 112 -11.68 1.57 -10.50
N LEU A 113 -12.20 2.61 -9.83
CA LEU A 113 -12.84 2.54 -8.53
C LEU A 113 -14.34 2.80 -8.71
N ALA A 114 -15.16 1.76 -8.60
CA ALA A 114 -16.55 1.77 -9.03
C ALA A 114 -16.68 2.16 -10.52
N ASP A 115 -17.24 3.33 -10.80
CA ASP A 115 -17.45 3.86 -12.15
C ASP A 115 -16.43 4.93 -12.57
N LYS A 116 -15.43 5.22 -11.71
CA LYS A 116 -14.44 6.28 -11.93
C LYS A 116 -13.03 5.75 -12.11
N VAL A 117 -12.30 6.34 -13.05
CA VAL A 117 -10.87 6.12 -13.20
C VAL A 117 -10.11 7.09 -12.29
N VAL A 118 -9.24 6.56 -11.46
CA VAL A 118 -8.33 7.32 -10.60
C VAL A 118 -6.90 7.04 -11.01
N THR A 119 -6.14 8.09 -11.23
CA THR A 119 -4.71 8.03 -11.55
C THR A 119 -3.89 8.32 -10.29
N ALA A 120 -2.86 7.52 -10.04
CA ALA A 120 -1.87 7.77 -9.00
C ALA A 120 -0.47 7.92 -9.59
N ARG A 121 0.29 8.88 -9.07
CA ARG A 121 1.75 8.93 -9.22
C ARG A 121 2.42 8.10 -8.14
N VAL A 122 3.67 7.78 -8.35
CA VAL A 122 4.45 7.02 -7.38
C VAL A 122 5.67 7.84 -6.94
N TRP A 123 5.76 8.07 -5.63
CA TRP A 123 6.93 8.66 -4.99
C TRP A 123 7.86 7.55 -4.50
N GLN A 124 9.18 7.80 -4.55
CA GLN A 124 10.18 6.92 -3.96
C GLN A 124 10.88 7.62 -2.80
N ALA A 125 10.98 6.93 -1.66
CA ALA A 125 11.89 7.25 -0.58
C ALA A 125 12.98 6.17 -0.49
N ASN A 126 14.20 6.58 -0.13
CA ASN A 126 15.29 5.66 0.15
C ASN A 126 15.41 5.47 1.67
N VAL A 127 15.25 4.24 2.14
CA VAL A 127 15.42 3.84 3.53
C VAL A 127 16.71 3.02 3.61
N GLY A 128 17.82 3.73 3.70
CA GLY A 128 19.14 3.11 3.48
C GLY A 128 19.25 2.54 2.06
N ARG A 129 19.40 1.22 1.94
CA ARG A 129 19.45 0.49 0.67
C ARG A 129 18.07 0.09 0.14
N THR A 130 17.08 0.02 1.03
CA THR A 130 15.70 -0.38 0.68
C THR A 130 14.95 0.79 0.06
N ARG A 131 14.13 0.53 -0.94
CA ARG A 131 13.25 1.52 -1.57
C ARG A 131 11.84 1.39 -1.03
N LEU A 132 11.23 2.53 -0.74
CA LEU A 132 9.82 2.65 -0.35
C LEU A 132 9.08 3.40 -1.45
N PHE A 133 8.04 2.79 -2.01
CA PHE A 133 7.18 3.37 -3.04
C PHE A 133 5.83 3.75 -2.44
N LEU A 134 5.44 5.00 -2.65
CA LEU A 134 4.22 5.58 -2.07
C LEU A 134 3.32 6.12 -3.18
N LEU A 135 2.10 5.60 -3.29
CA LEU A 135 1.11 6.03 -4.28
C LEU A 135 0.38 7.29 -3.80
N ASP A 136 0.22 8.25 -4.70
CA ASP A 136 -0.38 9.56 -4.45
C ASP A 136 -1.40 9.89 -5.53
N THR A 137 -2.66 10.10 -5.14
CA THR A 137 -3.76 10.44 -6.04
C THR A 137 -4.02 11.94 -6.15
N ASP A 138 -3.29 12.80 -5.43
CA ASP A 138 -3.46 14.26 -5.53
C ASP A 138 -2.87 14.80 -6.83
N LEU A 139 -3.55 14.52 -7.94
CA LEU A 139 -3.23 14.92 -9.30
C LEU A 139 -4.36 15.74 -9.88
N GLU A 140 -4.03 16.76 -10.69
CA GLU A 140 -5.03 17.62 -11.36
C GLU A 140 -5.92 16.86 -12.35
N ILE A 141 -5.45 15.73 -12.88
CA ILE A 141 -6.23 14.85 -13.77
C ILE A 141 -7.41 14.19 -13.07
N ASN A 142 -7.31 14.00 -11.73
CA ASN A 142 -8.39 13.44 -10.93
C ASN A 142 -9.37 14.55 -10.50
N ASP A 143 -10.65 14.18 -10.41
CA ASP A 143 -11.64 15.03 -9.73
C ASP A 143 -11.35 15.10 -8.22
N GLU A 144 -12.08 15.94 -7.49
CA GLU A 144 -11.88 16.10 -6.04
C GLU A 144 -12.03 14.77 -5.28
N TRP A 145 -12.97 13.93 -5.69
CA TRP A 145 -13.19 12.61 -5.08
C TRP A 145 -11.99 11.68 -5.29
N GLY A 146 -11.47 11.61 -6.50
CA GLY A 146 -10.27 10.81 -6.82
C GLY A 146 -9.02 11.32 -6.11
N ARG A 147 -8.82 12.66 -6.05
CA ARG A 147 -7.68 13.27 -5.35
C ARG A 147 -7.66 12.96 -3.87
N ARG A 148 -8.81 12.71 -3.25
CA ARG A 148 -8.93 12.43 -1.82
C ARG A 148 -8.72 10.97 -1.44
N VAL A 149 -8.55 10.05 -2.37
CA VAL A 149 -8.37 8.63 -2.04
C VAL A 149 -7.15 8.43 -1.14
N SER A 150 -6.04 9.15 -1.38
CA SER A 150 -4.84 9.08 -0.54
C SER A 150 -4.64 10.34 0.33
N ASP A 151 -5.71 11.00 0.81
CA ASP A 151 -5.57 12.24 1.57
C ASP A 151 -5.09 12.01 3.00
N ARG A 152 -5.67 11.07 3.74
CA ARG A 152 -5.45 10.88 5.18
C ARG A 152 -5.39 9.41 5.57
N LEU A 153 -4.48 9.13 6.49
CA LEU A 153 -4.38 7.82 7.13
C LEU A 153 -5.55 7.62 8.12
N TYR A 154 -6.20 6.47 8.04
CA TYR A 154 -7.31 6.05 8.94
C TYR A 154 -8.48 7.05 9.01
N SER A 155 -8.76 7.73 7.93
CA SER A 155 -9.88 8.68 7.85
C SER A 155 -11.03 8.13 7.01
N GLY A 156 -12.16 8.85 7.07
CA GLY A 156 -13.32 8.58 6.25
C GLY A 156 -14.18 7.41 6.74
N ASP A 157 -15.12 7.04 5.89
CA ASP A 157 -16.02 5.91 6.09
C ASP A 157 -15.45 4.60 5.54
N ARG A 158 -16.24 3.53 5.61
CA ARG A 158 -15.87 2.21 5.09
C ARG A 158 -15.58 2.23 3.59
N GLU A 159 -16.32 3.04 2.84
CA GLU A 159 -16.10 3.16 1.40
C GLU A 159 -14.78 3.85 1.08
N HIS A 160 -14.42 4.88 1.83
CA HIS A 160 -13.10 5.54 1.69
C HIS A 160 -11.96 4.56 1.99
N ARG A 161 -12.10 3.76 3.07
CA ARG A 161 -11.14 2.70 3.41
C ARG A 161 -10.97 1.70 2.27
N MET A 162 -12.07 1.21 1.70
CA MET A 162 -12.04 0.26 0.58
C MET A 162 -11.29 0.83 -0.63
N ARG A 163 -11.49 2.12 -0.94
CA ARG A 163 -10.76 2.80 -2.04
C ARG A 163 -9.26 2.85 -1.77
N GLN A 164 -8.86 3.16 -0.54
CA GLN A 164 -7.45 3.17 -0.14
C GLN A 164 -6.83 1.78 -0.25
N GLU A 165 -7.53 0.74 0.19
CA GLU A 165 -7.03 -0.64 0.15
C GLU A 165 -6.94 -1.17 -1.28
N LEU A 166 -7.89 -0.85 -2.15
CA LEU A 166 -7.80 -1.16 -3.58
C LEU A 166 -6.63 -0.42 -4.24
N LEU A 167 -6.46 0.86 -3.94
CA LEU A 167 -5.33 1.64 -4.46
C LEU A 167 -3.99 1.05 -3.99
N MET A 168 -3.87 0.71 -2.71
CA MET A 168 -2.64 0.17 -2.15
C MET A 168 -2.34 -1.23 -2.71
N GLY A 169 -3.32 -2.11 -2.74
CA GLY A 169 -3.14 -3.49 -3.20
C GLY A 169 -2.94 -3.57 -4.71
N VAL A 170 -4.00 -3.30 -5.46
CA VAL A 170 -3.99 -3.40 -6.93
C VAL A 170 -3.05 -2.35 -7.55
N GLY A 171 -3.22 -1.09 -7.15
CA GLY A 171 -2.38 0.01 -7.64
C GLY A 171 -0.91 -0.19 -7.29
N GLY A 172 -0.62 -0.71 -6.10
CA GLY A 172 0.74 -1.01 -5.64
C GLY A 172 1.44 -2.04 -6.53
N ILE A 173 0.79 -3.17 -6.87
CA ILE A 173 1.36 -4.16 -7.79
C ILE A 173 1.63 -3.54 -9.16
N ARG A 174 0.66 -2.83 -9.73
CA ARG A 174 0.83 -2.16 -11.02
C ARG A 174 1.99 -1.17 -11.01
N ALA A 175 2.14 -0.43 -9.90
CA ALA A 175 3.22 0.55 -9.74
C ALA A 175 4.59 -0.10 -9.76
N ILE A 176 4.81 -1.13 -8.94
CA ILE A 176 6.13 -1.79 -8.86
C ILE A 176 6.49 -2.51 -10.16
N ARG A 177 5.51 -3.07 -10.89
CA ARG A 177 5.74 -3.68 -12.21
C ARG A 177 6.15 -2.64 -13.25
N GLN A 178 5.51 -1.46 -13.28
CA GLN A 178 5.93 -0.36 -14.15
C GLN A 178 7.34 0.14 -13.83
N LEU A 179 7.80 -0.05 -12.59
CA LEU A 179 9.16 0.27 -12.15
C LEU A 179 10.16 -0.87 -12.40
N GLY A 180 9.74 -1.95 -13.04
CA GLY A 180 10.58 -3.10 -13.43
C GLY A 180 10.81 -4.12 -12.31
N TYR A 181 9.96 -4.14 -11.27
CA TYR A 181 10.05 -5.16 -10.22
C TYR A 181 9.10 -6.33 -10.48
N GLU A 182 9.61 -7.55 -10.36
CA GLU A 182 8.86 -8.79 -10.39
C GLU A 182 9.08 -9.59 -9.09
N PRO A 183 8.42 -9.19 -7.98
CA PRO A 183 8.67 -9.81 -6.69
C PRO A 183 8.33 -11.30 -6.67
N ALA A 184 9.21 -12.09 -6.06
CA ALA A 184 8.94 -13.51 -5.80
C ALA A 184 7.87 -13.70 -4.73
N LYS A 185 7.84 -12.79 -3.74
CA LYS A 185 6.91 -12.81 -2.62
C LYS A 185 6.28 -11.44 -2.37
N PHE A 186 5.03 -11.47 -1.92
CA PHE A 186 4.26 -10.32 -1.50
C PHE A 186 3.94 -10.48 -0.01
N HIS A 187 4.52 -9.63 0.82
CA HIS A 187 4.30 -9.66 2.27
C HIS A 187 3.31 -8.59 2.68
N LEU A 188 2.17 -9.02 3.21
CA LEU A 188 1.09 -8.17 3.70
C LEU A 188 1.27 -7.90 5.20
N ASN A 189 1.47 -6.64 5.57
CA ASN A 189 1.40 -6.20 6.95
C ASN A 189 -0.04 -5.82 7.29
N GLU A 190 -0.77 -6.70 7.93
CA GLU A 190 -2.21 -6.70 8.12
C GLU A 190 -3.02 -6.85 6.82
N GLY A 191 -4.37 -6.84 6.93
CA GLY A 191 -5.27 -7.05 5.81
C GLY A 191 -5.39 -5.91 4.81
N HIS A 192 -4.86 -4.74 5.12
CA HIS A 192 -5.10 -3.49 4.37
C HIS A 192 -4.63 -3.50 2.91
N ALA A 193 -3.71 -4.37 2.54
CA ALA A 193 -3.26 -4.54 1.16
C ALA A 193 -3.80 -5.82 0.50
N GLY A 194 -4.71 -6.54 1.16
CA GLY A 194 -5.21 -7.84 0.70
C GLY A 194 -5.73 -7.85 -0.73
N PHE A 195 -6.29 -6.74 -1.20
CA PHE A 195 -6.75 -6.62 -2.58
C PHE A 195 -5.64 -6.70 -3.64
N LEU A 196 -4.36 -6.74 -3.26
CA LEU A 196 -3.30 -7.09 -4.21
C LEU A 196 -3.52 -8.48 -4.84
N ALA A 197 -4.16 -9.39 -4.11
CA ALA A 197 -4.50 -10.72 -4.61
C ALA A 197 -5.39 -10.67 -5.86
N LEU A 198 -6.24 -9.65 -6.02
CA LEU A 198 -7.07 -9.50 -7.21
C LEU A 198 -6.24 -9.35 -8.49
N GLU A 199 -5.15 -8.57 -8.44
CA GLU A 199 -4.27 -8.41 -9.60
C GLU A 199 -3.49 -9.69 -9.88
N LEU A 200 -2.99 -10.37 -8.85
CA LEU A 200 -2.31 -11.67 -8.99
C LEU A 200 -3.25 -12.76 -9.52
N LEU A 201 -4.48 -12.82 -8.99
CA LEU A 201 -5.52 -13.75 -9.51
C LEU A 201 -5.80 -13.48 -10.99
N ALA A 202 -5.93 -12.20 -11.37
CA ALA A 202 -6.17 -11.84 -12.76
C ALA A 202 -5.04 -12.27 -13.70
N GLU A 203 -3.80 -12.25 -13.23
CA GLU A 203 -2.65 -12.75 -14.00
C GLU A 203 -2.73 -14.26 -14.21
N GLU A 204 -3.05 -15.01 -13.16
CA GLU A 204 -3.13 -16.47 -13.26
C GLU A 204 -4.36 -16.93 -14.06
N VAL A 205 -5.51 -16.29 -13.89
CA VAL A 205 -6.70 -16.54 -14.71
C VAL A 205 -6.42 -16.18 -16.18
N GLY A 206 -5.70 -15.09 -16.44
CA GLY A 206 -5.26 -14.71 -17.78
C GLY A 206 -4.36 -15.76 -18.48
N LYS A 207 -3.71 -16.64 -17.69
CA LYS A 207 -2.95 -17.81 -18.21
C LYS A 207 -3.85 -19.03 -18.46
N GLY A 208 -5.15 -18.94 -18.19
CA GLY A 208 -6.14 -20.00 -18.43
C GLY A 208 -6.47 -20.84 -17.21
N LEU A 209 -6.03 -20.46 -16.00
CA LEU A 209 -6.40 -21.14 -14.76
C LEU A 209 -7.84 -20.74 -14.32
N THR A 210 -8.55 -21.67 -13.68
CA THR A 210 -9.78 -21.34 -12.96
C THR A 210 -9.46 -20.49 -11.73
N LEU A 211 -10.45 -19.78 -11.18
CA LEU A 211 -10.26 -18.98 -9.95
C LEU A 211 -9.68 -19.83 -8.81
N SER A 212 -10.19 -21.04 -8.58
CA SER A 212 -9.68 -21.94 -7.55
C SER A 212 -8.21 -22.32 -7.77
N GLN A 213 -7.83 -22.65 -9.00
CA GLN A 213 -6.43 -22.95 -9.34
C GLN A 213 -5.54 -21.71 -9.18
N ALA A 214 -6.03 -20.54 -9.58
CA ALA A 214 -5.31 -19.28 -9.42
C ALA A 214 -5.06 -18.97 -7.93
N VAL A 215 -6.04 -19.20 -7.05
CA VAL A 215 -5.88 -19.07 -5.59
C VAL A 215 -4.73 -19.96 -5.08
N GLU A 216 -4.69 -21.22 -5.48
CA GLU A 216 -3.60 -22.14 -5.05
C GLU A 216 -2.22 -21.68 -5.53
N GLU A 217 -2.13 -21.06 -6.71
CA GLU A 217 -0.85 -20.55 -7.22
C GLU A 217 -0.41 -19.28 -6.48
N ILE A 218 -1.30 -18.32 -6.27
CA ILE A 218 -0.91 -17.07 -5.61
C ILE A 218 -0.60 -17.25 -4.12
N ARG A 219 -1.23 -18.20 -3.42
CA ARG A 219 -0.91 -18.56 -2.02
C ARG A 219 0.56 -18.90 -1.80
N LYS A 220 1.22 -19.44 -2.80
CA LYS A 220 2.66 -19.72 -2.75
C LYS A 220 3.52 -18.47 -2.71
N ARG A 221 2.95 -17.34 -3.11
CA ARG A 221 3.64 -16.04 -3.26
C ARG A 221 3.26 -15.02 -2.19
N ILE A 222 2.15 -15.22 -1.48
CA ILE A 222 1.63 -14.28 -0.47
C ILE A 222 2.06 -14.74 0.92
N VAL A 223 2.53 -13.78 1.72
CA VAL A 223 2.78 -13.94 3.17
C VAL A 223 1.92 -12.92 3.89
N PHE A 224 1.02 -13.37 4.74
CA PHE A 224 0.15 -12.51 5.53
C PHE A 224 0.59 -12.52 6.99
N THR A 225 0.87 -11.34 7.55
CA THR A 225 1.17 -11.17 8.97
C THR A 225 0.08 -10.33 9.61
N THR A 226 -0.58 -10.88 10.63
CA THR A 226 -1.54 -10.15 11.46
C THR A 226 -1.00 -9.94 12.86
N HIS A 227 -1.22 -8.75 13.39
CA HIS A 227 -0.81 -8.34 14.75
C HIS A 227 -2.01 -8.03 15.62
N THR A 228 -3.17 -7.83 15.01
CA THR A 228 -4.37 -7.29 15.66
C THR A 228 -5.26 -8.40 16.18
N PRO A 229 -5.39 -8.60 17.51
CA PRO A 229 -6.23 -9.65 18.07
C PRO A 229 -7.71 -9.27 18.21
N VAL A 230 -8.07 -8.02 17.84
CA VAL A 230 -9.42 -7.48 18.07
C VAL A 230 -10.18 -7.28 16.76
N PRO A 231 -11.47 -7.64 16.71
CA PRO A 231 -12.28 -7.51 15.48
C PRO A 231 -12.35 -6.09 14.91
N ALA A 232 -12.27 -5.06 15.76
CA ALA A 232 -12.33 -3.67 15.33
C ALA A 232 -11.13 -3.22 14.49
N GLY A 233 -10.01 -3.93 14.55
CA GLY A 233 -8.82 -3.67 13.73
C GLY A 233 -8.79 -4.41 12.39
N ILE A 234 -9.80 -5.22 12.10
CA ILE A 234 -9.94 -5.97 10.86
C ILE A 234 -11.00 -5.30 10.00
N ASP A 235 -10.62 -4.84 8.82
CA ASP A 235 -11.57 -4.24 7.90
C ASP A 235 -12.57 -5.28 7.38
N ARG A 236 -13.83 -4.88 7.40
CA ARG A 236 -14.97 -5.68 6.94
C ARG A 236 -15.86 -4.81 6.09
N PHE A 237 -16.22 -5.31 4.92
CA PHE A 237 -16.99 -4.59 3.92
C PHE A 237 -18.34 -5.26 3.67
N ALA A 238 -19.41 -4.45 3.63
CA ALA A 238 -20.74 -4.92 3.34
C ALA A 238 -20.86 -5.42 1.88
N PRO A 239 -21.78 -6.37 1.59
CA PRO A 239 -21.92 -6.95 0.26
C PRO A 239 -22.20 -5.94 -0.85
N ASP A 240 -23.01 -4.92 -0.60
CA ASP A 240 -23.33 -3.87 -1.55
C ASP A 240 -22.07 -3.08 -1.97
N LEU A 241 -21.21 -2.79 -1.01
CA LEU A 241 -19.94 -2.12 -1.27
C LEU A 241 -19.01 -3.02 -2.08
N MET A 242 -18.95 -4.31 -1.75
CA MET A 242 -18.19 -5.30 -2.51
C MET A 242 -18.69 -5.40 -3.96
N HIS A 243 -20.00 -5.48 -4.17
CA HIS A 243 -20.58 -5.49 -5.52
C HIS A 243 -20.22 -4.24 -6.31
N LYS A 244 -20.25 -3.07 -5.68
CA LYS A 244 -19.92 -1.79 -6.31
C LYS A 244 -18.49 -1.74 -6.82
N TYR A 245 -17.53 -2.30 -6.08
CA TYR A 245 -16.10 -2.16 -6.39
C TYR A 245 -15.47 -3.40 -7.02
N LEU A 246 -16.01 -4.60 -6.76
CA LEU A 246 -15.42 -5.85 -7.23
C LEU A 246 -16.21 -6.54 -8.35
N GLY A 247 -17.36 -6.02 -8.76
CA GLY A 247 -18.13 -6.60 -9.87
C GLY A 247 -17.29 -6.79 -11.14
N VAL A 248 -16.48 -5.80 -11.50
CA VAL A 248 -15.54 -5.87 -12.64
C VAL A 248 -14.51 -7.00 -12.51
N TRP A 249 -14.13 -7.38 -11.30
CA TRP A 249 -13.19 -8.47 -11.07
C TRP A 249 -13.88 -9.82 -11.20
N ALA A 250 -15.12 -9.98 -10.72
CA ALA A 250 -15.89 -11.19 -10.93
C ALA A 250 -16.09 -11.47 -12.43
N GLU A 251 -16.43 -10.43 -13.22
CA GLU A 251 -16.51 -10.53 -14.67
C GLU A 251 -15.18 -10.93 -15.30
N ARG A 252 -14.08 -10.29 -14.88
CA ARG A 252 -12.74 -10.60 -15.38
C ARG A 252 -12.30 -12.03 -15.07
N PHE A 253 -12.73 -12.59 -13.93
CA PHE A 253 -12.43 -13.97 -13.56
C PHE A 253 -13.39 -14.98 -14.18
N GLY A 254 -14.47 -14.53 -14.81
CA GLY A 254 -15.49 -15.40 -15.38
C GLY A 254 -16.28 -16.17 -14.32
N VAL A 255 -16.44 -15.60 -13.13
CA VAL A 255 -17.17 -16.17 -12.00
C VAL A 255 -18.34 -15.27 -11.59
N ASN A 256 -19.31 -15.83 -10.86
CA ASN A 256 -20.31 -14.99 -10.25
C ASN A 256 -19.77 -14.27 -8.99
N MET A 257 -20.42 -13.19 -8.60
CA MET A 257 -19.96 -12.37 -7.48
C MET A 257 -19.90 -13.15 -6.16
N ASN A 258 -20.80 -14.11 -5.95
CA ASN A 258 -20.81 -14.93 -4.73
C ASN A 258 -19.55 -15.79 -4.60
N GLU A 259 -19.08 -16.38 -5.69
CA GLU A 259 -17.81 -17.15 -5.70
C GLU A 259 -16.62 -16.26 -5.29
N LEU A 260 -16.59 -15.01 -5.74
CA LEU A 260 -15.55 -14.06 -5.31
C LEU A 260 -15.72 -13.65 -3.84
N LEU A 261 -16.95 -13.42 -3.38
CA LEU A 261 -17.24 -13.07 -2.00
C LEU A 261 -16.93 -14.19 -1.00
N GLU A 262 -17.10 -15.45 -1.39
CA GLU A 262 -16.76 -16.61 -0.56
C GLU A 262 -15.29 -16.60 -0.12
N LEU A 263 -14.40 -15.97 -0.87
CA LEU A 263 -12.99 -15.82 -0.47
C LEU A 263 -12.79 -15.00 0.81
N GLY A 264 -13.74 -14.12 1.16
CA GLY A 264 -13.64 -13.27 2.36
C GLY A 264 -14.71 -13.54 3.41
N ILE A 265 -15.74 -14.36 3.15
CA ILE A 265 -16.80 -14.64 4.10
C ILE A 265 -16.40 -15.79 5.04
N LEU A 266 -16.53 -15.55 6.35
CA LEU A 266 -16.28 -16.58 7.36
C LEU A 266 -17.52 -17.47 7.54
N PRO A 267 -17.37 -18.79 7.64
CA PRO A 267 -18.50 -19.70 7.90
C PRO A 267 -19.21 -19.32 9.21
N GLY A 268 -20.55 -19.19 9.15
CA GLY A 268 -21.38 -18.87 10.31
C GLY A 268 -21.29 -17.43 10.82
N SER A 269 -20.58 -16.54 10.10
CA SER A 269 -20.59 -15.10 10.38
C SER A 269 -21.72 -14.42 9.58
N ASP A 270 -21.82 -13.09 9.75
CA ASP A 270 -22.61 -12.26 8.84
C ASP A 270 -21.99 -12.29 7.42
N ASP A 271 -22.68 -11.72 6.44
CA ASP A 271 -22.31 -11.71 5.02
C ASP A 271 -21.24 -10.67 4.66
N HIS A 272 -20.60 -10.03 5.65
CA HIS A 272 -19.53 -9.07 5.41
C HIS A 272 -18.25 -9.76 4.94
N PHE A 273 -17.65 -9.19 3.92
CA PHE A 273 -16.33 -9.59 3.44
C PHE A 273 -15.25 -9.17 4.45
N ASN A 274 -14.53 -10.13 5.01
CA ASN A 274 -13.52 -9.95 6.04
C ASN A 274 -12.13 -10.00 5.41
N MET A 275 -11.36 -8.92 5.49
CA MET A 275 -10.05 -8.81 4.86
C MET A 275 -9.03 -9.80 5.42
N ALA A 276 -9.07 -10.11 6.72
CA ALA A 276 -8.16 -11.12 7.29
C ALA A 276 -8.49 -12.52 6.77
N ALA A 277 -9.79 -12.89 6.69
CA ALA A 277 -10.22 -14.16 6.11
C ALA A 277 -9.79 -14.28 4.65
N PHE A 278 -9.93 -13.21 3.88
CA PHE A 278 -9.47 -13.14 2.50
C PHE A 278 -7.95 -13.36 2.41
N CYS A 279 -7.16 -12.62 3.18
CA CYS A 279 -5.69 -12.73 3.16
C CYS A 279 -5.18 -14.12 3.60
N ILE A 280 -5.92 -14.86 4.43
CA ILE A 280 -5.57 -16.23 4.83
C ILE A 280 -5.86 -17.22 3.70
N ARG A 281 -6.89 -16.95 2.88
CA ARG A 281 -7.32 -17.87 1.82
C ARG A 281 -6.54 -17.72 0.51
N VAL A 282 -6.00 -16.54 0.28
CA VAL A 282 -5.24 -16.20 -0.94
C VAL A 282 -3.69 -16.14 -0.69
#